data_fb53b09ad54179c4c70dcc16ffe1be3e
#
_entry.id   fb53b09ad54179c4c70dcc16ffe1be3e
#
_cell.length_a   1.000
_cell.length_b   1.000
_cell.length_c   1.000
_cell.angle_alpha   90.00
_cell.angle_beta   90.00
_cell.angle_gamma   90.00
#
_symmetry.space_group_name_H-M   'P 1'
#
loop_
_entity.id
_entity.type
_entity.pdbx_description
1 polymer ?
#
loop_
_entity_poly.entity_id
_entity_poly.type
_entity_poly.pdbx_seq_one_letter_code
_entity_poly.pdbx_strand_id
1 'polypeptide(L)'
;GGVVIGTDGTLYANGGNTVAGEASAGVFALNSDGSLKWHYATTEDVNNCVPIIDNRGYIHIISDKAIYYIVKQDGSLLASAELGVKCTSSPVMDSRGYLYVGIEAVAGASDMVCISSGATSYANSGWPMKGQNPQRTGLQK
;
A
#
# COMPACT_ATOMS: atom_id res chain seq x y z
N GLY A 1 2.87 -9.57 2.71
CA GLY A 1 2.78 -8.68 1.56
C GLY A 1 1.84 -9.21 0.49
N GLY A 2 1.66 -8.47 -0.56
CA GLY A 2 0.85 -8.84 -1.71
C GLY A 2 1.18 -7.99 -2.93
N VAL A 3 0.54 -8.35 -4.05
CA VAL A 3 0.75 -7.68 -5.34
C VAL A 3 -0.54 -7.01 -5.78
N VAL A 4 -0.41 -5.81 -6.35
CA VAL A 4 -1.48 -5.10 -7.03
C VAL A 4 -1.02 -4.70 -8.43
N ILE A 5 -1.97 -4.43 -9.33
CA ILE A 5 -1.69 -4.18 -10.74
C ILE A 5 -2.17 -2.78 -11.11
N GLY A 6 -1.27 -1.96 -11.64
CA GLY A 6 -1.59 -0.64 -12.16
C GLY A 6 -2.34 -0.69 -13.50
N THR A 7 -2.89 0.46 -13.89
CA THR A 7 -3.62 0.59 -15.18
C THR A 7 -2.70 0.42 -16.39
N ASP A 8 -1.40 0.62 -16.23
CA ASP A 8 -0.37 0.44 -17.25
C ASP A 8 0.26 -0.98 -17.24
N GLY A 9 -0.26 -1.89 -16.42
CA GLY A 9 0.27 -3.26 -16.25
C GLY A 9 1.47 -3.35 -15.32
N THR A 10 1.92 -2.25 -14.70
CA THR A 10 2.98 -2.28 -13.68
C THR A 10 2.49 -3.08 -12.47
N LEU A 11 3.33 -3.99 -11.99
CA LEU A 11 3.07 -4.76 -10.78
C LEU A 11 3.71 -4.04 -9.59
N TYR A 12 2.94 -3.83 -8.53
CA TYR A 12 3.45 -3.25 -7.29
C TYR A 12 3.35 -4.29 -6.19
N ALA A 13 4.50 -4.62 -5.60
CA ALA A 13 4.62 -5.55 -4.48
C ALA A 13 5.25 -4.83 -3.29
N ASN A 14 4.83 -5.18 -2.10
CA ASN A 14 5.49 -4.74 -0.87
C ASN A 14 6.04 -5.93 -0.12
N GLY A 15 7.07 -5.71 0.65
CA GLY A 15 7.70 -6.74 1.47
C GLY A 15 9.10 -6.34 1.90
N GLY A 16 9.84 -7.36 2.28
CA GLY A 16 11.21 -7.23 2.77
C GLY A 16 11.28 -6.92 4.27
N ASN A 17 12.39 -7.34 4.86
CA ASN A 17 12.73 -7.04 6.23
C ASN A 17 13.85 -6.01 6.24
N THR A 18 13.80 -5.11 7.20
CA THR A 18 14.94 -4.25 7.48
C THR A 18 16.06 -5.10 8.09
N VAL A 19 17.07 -5.40 7.30
CA VAL A 19 18.31 -6.01 7.78
C VAL A 19 19.31 -4.89 8.03
N ALA A 20 20.06 -4.97 9.11
CA ALA A 20 21.05 -3.95 9.43
C ALA A 20 22.03 -3.73 8.26
N GLY A 21 21.99 -2.52 7.68
CA GLY A 21 22.81 -2.12 6.55
C GLY A 21 22.21 -2.31 5.14
N GLU A 22 20.99 -2.88 5.03
CA GLU A 22 20.32 -3.06 3.74
C GLU A 22 18.89 -2.48 3.76
N ALA A 23 18.59 -1.60 2.84
CA ALA A 23 17.24 -1.07 2.63
C ALA A 23 16.44 -2.05 1.75
N SER A 24 16.02 -3.18 2.30
CA SER A 24 15.32 -4.24 1.58
C SER A 24 13.80 -4.22 1.76
N ALA A 25 13.31 -3.46 2.75
CA ALA A 25 11.87 -3.26 2.96
C ALA A 25 11.34 -2.12 2.08
N GLY A 26 10.07 -2.20 1.71
CA GLY A 26 9.41 -1.12 0.96
C GLY A 26 8.44 -1.60 -0.10
N VAL A 27 8.25 -0.78 -1.12
CA VAL A 27 7.44 -1.11 -2.28
C VAL A 27 8.31 -1.24 -3.54
N PHE A 28 8.09 -2.28 -4.29
CA PHE A 28 8.77 -2.60 -5.54
C PHE A 28 7.78 -2.42 -6.70
N ALA A 29 8.17 -1.66 -7.71
CA ALA A 29 7.48 -1.64 -8.99
C ALA A 29 8.19 -2.54 -9.97
N LEU A 30 7.47 -3.46 -10.59
CA LEU A 30 7.98 -4.40 -11.56
C LEU A 30 7.27 -4.19 -12.89
N ASN A 31 7.98 -4.37 -13.98
CA ASN A 31 7.39 -4.48 -15.30
C ASN A 31 6.58 -5.79 -15.42
N SER A 32 5.74 -5.91 -16.42
CA SER A 32 4.92 -7.11 -16.65
C SER A 32 5.74 -8.38 -16.90
N ASP A 33 7.01 -8.25 -17.28
CA ASP A 33 7.96 -9.36 -17.45
C ASP A 33 8.68 -9.76 -16.15
N GLY A 34 8.37 -9.06 -15.03
CA GLY A 34 8.97 -9.30 -13.72
C GLY A 34 10.27 -8.52 -13.45
N SER A 35 10.81 -7.79 -14.43
CA SER A 35 12.00 -6.97 -14.21
C SER A 35 11.71 -5.78 -13.30
N LEU A 36 12.69 -5.40 -12.46
CA LEU A 36 12.55 -4.27 -11.54
C LEU A 36 12.48 -2.95 -12.31
N LYS A 37 11.43 -2.16 -12.02
CA LYS A 37 11.25 -0.80 -12.54
C LYS A 37 11.83 0.23 -11.58
N TRP A 38 11.45 0.15 -10.30
CA TRP A 38 12.01 0.94 -9.20
C TRP A 38 11.68 0.29 -7.84
N HIS A 39 12.40 0.72 -6.81
CA HIS A 39 12.17 0.36 -5.42
C HIS A 39 12.14 1.62 -4.57
N TYR A 40 11.07 1.81 -3.81
CA TYR A 40 10.99 2.81 -2.75
C TYR A 40 11.25 2.11 -1.41
N ALA A 41 12.39 2.42 -0.78
CA ALA A 41 12.78 1.83 0.49
C ALA A 41 12.08 2.53 1.67
N THR A 42 11.59 1.73 2.62
CA THR A 42 11.10 2.20 3.92
C THR A 42 12.09 1.85 5.01
N THR A 43 12.06 2.58 6.13
CA THR A 43 12.88 2.28 7.32
C THR A 43 12.26 1.20 8.20
N GLU A 44 10.97 0.88 7.96
CA GLU A 44 10.21 -0.15 8.68
C GLU A 44 9.79 -1.26 7.72
N ASP A 45 9.56 -2.43 8.30
CA ASP A 45 9.00 -3.57 7.58
C ASP A 45 7.59 -3.27 7.04
N VAL A 46 7.27 -3.77 5.85
CA VAL A 46 5.96 -3.62 5.19
C VAL A 46 5.42 -4.98 4.75
N ASN A 47 5.43 -5.96 5.65
CA ASN A 47 5.09 -7.34 5.35
C ASN A 47 3.60 -7.66 5.48
N ASN A 48 2.89 -6.94 6.35
CA ASN A 48 1.53 -7.31 6.76
C ASN A 48 0.42 -6.67 5.93
N CYS A 49 0.71 -5.57 5.23
CA CYS A 49 -0.26 -4.85 4.42
C CYS A 49 -0.09 -5.18 2.93
N VAL A 50 -1.17 -5.12 2.17
CA VAL A 50 -1.13 -5.13 0.70
C VAL A 50 -1.30 -3.70 0.20
N PRO A 51 -0.53 -3.25 -0.81
CA PRO A 51 -0.67 -1.91 -1.36
C PRO A 51 -2.07 -1.64 -1.93
N ILE A 52 -2.40 -0.37 -2.08
CA ILE A 52 -3.56 0.09 -2.86
C ILE A 52 -3.07 1.06 -3.92
N ILE A 53 -3.68 1.04 -5.10
CA ILE A 53 -3.45 2.02 -6.16
C ILE A 53 -4.68 2.91 -6.28
N ASP A 54 -4.50 4.22 -6.22
CA ASP A 54 -5.57 5.19 -6.43
C ASP A 54 -5.75 5.57 -7.91
N ASN A 55 -6.78 6.34 -8.19
CA ASN A 55 -7.11 6.78 -9.56
C ASN A 55 -6.08 7.72 -10.20
N ARG A 56 -5.10 8.21 -9.43
CA ARG A 56 -3.95 8.99 -9.92
C ARG A 56 -2.74 8.10 -10.25
N GLY A 57 -2.83 6.80 -9.97
CA GLY A 57 -1.74 5.84 -10.07
C GLY A 57 -0.77 5.90 -8.88
N TYR A 58 -1.12 6.56 -7.79
CA TYR A 58 -0.29 6.60 -6.58
C TYR A 58 -0.49 5.35 -5.74
N ILE A 59 0.59 4.90 -5.13
CA ILE A 59 0.65 3.66 -4.36
C ILE A 59 0.60 4.01 -2.87
N HIS A 60 -0.39 3.47 -2.19
CA HIS A 60 -0.61 3.63 -0.76
C HIS A 60 -0.14 2.39 -0.03
N ILE A 61 0.81 2.54 0.89
CA ILE A 61 1.32 1.46 1.73
C ILE A 61 1.29 1.88 3.21
N ILE A 62 1.20 0.90 4.08
CA ILE A 62 1.28 1.10 5.54
C ILE A 62 2.30 0.11 6.08
N SER A 63 3.29 0.63 6.81
CA SER A 63 4.32 -0.21 7.43
C SER A 63 3.78 -0.98 8.64
N ASP A 64 4.52 -1.99 9.07
CA ASP A 64 4.18 -2.80 10.25
C ASP A 64 4.14 -1.95 11.54
N LYS A 65 4.80 -0.78 11.54
CA LYS A 65 4.73 0.24 12.61
C LYS A 65 3.68 1.33 12.37
N ALA A 66 2.69 1.05 11.52
CA ALA A 66 1.59 1.96 11.22
C ALA A 66 2.02 3.33 10.67
N ILE A 67 3.11 3.39 9.91
CA ILE A 67 3.46 4.58 9.14
C ILE A 67 2.85 4.44 7.75
N TYR A 68 2.06 5.42 7.37
CA TYR A 68 1.41 5.51 6.07
C TYR A 68 2.29 6.28 5.09
N TYR A 69 2.43 5.76 3.87
CA TYR A 69 3.18 6.38 2.78
C TYR A 69 2.32 6.45 1.53
N ILE A 70 2.45 7.55 0.80
CA ILE A 70 1.95 7.70 -0.58
C ILE A 70 3.17 7.83 -1.49
N VAL A 71 3.37 6.84 -2.35
CA VAL A 71 4.45 6.81 -3.33
C VAL A 71 3.87 7.09 -4.72
N LYS A 72 4.49 7.99 -5.47
CA LYS A 72 4.07 8.30 -6.83
C LYS A 72 4.46 7.18 -7.79
N GLN A 73 3.88 7.23 -8.99
CA GLN A 73 4.11 6.26 -10.05
C GLN A 73 5.58 6.19 -10.53
N ASP A 74 6.35 7.27 -10.31
CA ASP A 74 7.79 7.35 -10.60
C ASP A 74 8.70 6.82 -9.48
N GLY A 75 8.12 6.36 -8.37
CA GLY A 75 8.84 5.86 -7.21
C GLY A 75 9.21 6.91 -6.17
N SER A 76 8.87 8.17 -6.37
CA SER A 76 9.14 9.24 -5.39
C SER A 76 8.06 9.31 -4.31
N LEU A 77 8.47 9.66 -3.08
CA LEU A 77 7.53 9.89 -1.98
C LEU A 77 6.72 11.16 -2.22
N LEU A 78 5.39 11.07 -2.04
CA LEU A 78 4.51 12.24 -2.02
C LEU A 78 4.28 12.73 -0.58
N ALA A 79 3.94 11.82 0.31
CA ALA A 79 3.62 12.14 1.70
C ALA A 79 3.78 10.92 2.61
N SER A 80 3.96 11.16 3.91
CA SER A 80 3.91 10.13 4.94
C SER A 80 3.27 10.67 6.21
N ALA A 81 2.67 9.77 7.02
CA ALA A 81 2.06 10.11 8.30
C ALA A 81 2.12 8.92 9.26
N GLU A 82 2.33 9.19 10.53
CA GLU A 82 2.18 8.19 11.60
C GLU A 82 0.70 8.04 11.95
N LEU A 83 0.20 6.81 11.94
CA LEU A 83 -1.20 6.49 12.27
C LEU A 83 -1.36 5.89 13.66
N GLY A 84 -0.31 5.25 14.16
CA GLY A 84 -0.31 4.53 15.43
C GLY A 84 1.03 3.82 15.65
N VAL A 85 1.02 2.72 16.39
CA VAL A 85 2.24 2.00 16.77
C VAL A 85 2.43 0.67 16.02
N LYS A 86 1.35 0.10 15.47
CA LYS A 86 1.39 -1.17 14.74
C LYS A 86 0.24 -1.32 13.76
N CYS A 87 0.54 -1.90 12.59
CA CYS A 87 -0.46 -2.30 11.61
C CYS A 87 -0.21 -3.75 11.17
N THR A 88 -1.24 -4.57 11.23
CA THR A 88 -1.23 -5.97 10.78
C THR A 88 -2.36 -6.29 9.81
N SER A 89 -3.10 -5.27 9.37
CA SER A 89 -4.21 -5.38 8.44
C SER A 89 -3.91 -4.67 7.12
N SER A 90 -4.48 -5.17 6.05
CA SER A 90 -4.43 -4.48 4.76
C SER A 90 -5.50 -3.42 4.70
N PRO A 91 -5.19 -2.21 4.24
CA PRO A 91 -6.18 -1.17 4.05
C PRO A 91 -7.18 -1.53 2.94
N VAL A 92 -8.28 -0.81 2.89
CA VAL A 92 -9.24 -0.83 1.80
C VAL A 92 -9.58 0.61 1.42
N MET A 93 -9.75 0.89 0.13
CA MET A 93 -10.16 2.21 -0.36
C MET A 93 -11.58 2.11 -0.93
N ASP A 94 -12.44 3.03 -0.55
CA ASP A 94 -13.79 3.12 -1.11
C ASP A 94 -13.81 3.84 -2.48
N SER A 95 -14.97 3.86 -3.12
CA SER A 95 -15.16 4.51 -4.43
C SER A 95 -15.04 6.04 -4.40
N ARG A 96 -14.87 6.65 -3.22
CA ARG A 96 -14.65 8.08 -3.01
C ARG A 96 -13.20 8.41 -2.68
N GLY A 97 -12.31 7.40 -2.62
CA GLY A 97 -10.90 7.55 -2.31
C GLY A 97 -10.58 7.65 -0.80
N TYR A 98 -11.52 7.35 0.08
CA TYR A 98 -11.24 7.21 1.50
C TYR A 98 -10.61 5.84 1.78
N LEU A 99 -9.53 5.85 2.55
CA LEU A 99 -8.80 4.65 2.93
C LEU A 99 -9.12 4.31 4.38
N TYR A 100 -9.45 3.05 4.62
CA TYR A 100 -9.80 2.52 5.94
C TYR A 100 -8.81 1.42 6.32
N VAL A 101 -8.31 1.46 7.54
CA VAL A 101 -7.37 0.45 8.05
C VAL A 101 -7.52 0.27 9.56
N GLY A 102 -7.43 -0.98 10.01
CA GLY A 102 -7.31 -1.31 11.42
C GLY A 102 -5.86 -1.21 11.88
N ILE A 103 -5.62 -0.51 12.97
CA ILE A 103 -4.30 -0.31 13.56
C ILE A 103 -4.33 -0.57 15.08
N GLU A 104 -3.17 -0.67 15.68
CA GLU A 104 -2.96 -0.48 17.10
C GLU A 104 -2.54 0.98 17.32
N ALA A 105 -3.47 1.80 17.82
CA ALA A 105 -3.25 3.24 17.96
C ALA A 105 -2.26 3.58 19.08
N VAL A 106 -2.36 2.87 20.20
CA VAL A 106 -1.39 2.82 21.31
C VAL A 106 -1.24 1.37 21.71
N ALA A 107 -0.14 1.02 22.40
CA ALA A 107 0.14 -0.36 22.77
C ALA A 107 -1.06 -1.03 23.49
N GLY A 108 -1.58 -2.10 22.90
CA GLY A 108 -2.71 -2.88 23.43
C GLY A 108 -4.10 -2.32 23.11
N ALA A 109 -4.25 -1.23 22.35
CA ALA A 109 -5.54 -0.64 21.96
C ALA A 109 -5.70 -0.58 20.45
N SER A 110 -6.62 -1.41 19.92
CA SER A 110 -6.97 -1.41 18.49
C SER A 110 -7.93 -0.28 18.14
N ASP A 111 -7.78 0.28 16.97
CA ASP A 111 -8.63 1.34 16.41
C ASP A 111 -8.81 1.17 14.89
N MET A 112 -9.78 1.89 14.34
CA MET A 112 -10.01 2.00 12.90
C MET A 112 -9.74 3.43 12.47
N VAL A 113 -8.82 3.59 11.51
CA VAL A 113 -8.48 4.91 10.95
C VAL A 113 -9.10 5.06 9.58
N CYS A 114 -9.72 6.21 9.33
CA CYS A 114 -10.19 6.66 8.03
C CYS A 114 -9.29 7.80 7.56
N ILE A 115 -8.72 7.66 6.37
CA ILE A 115 -7.77 8.62 5.80
C ILE A 115 -8.35 9.23 4.53
N SER A 116 -8.39 10.56 4.47
CA SER A 116 -8.61 11.28 3.22
C SER A 116 -7.27 11.38 2.47
N SER A 117 -7.08 10.54 1.47
CA SER A 117 -5.81 10.46 0.74
C SER A 117 -5.65 11.53 -0.36
N GLY A 118 -6.69 12.33 -0.60
CA GLY A 118 -6.78 13.23 -1.74
C GLY A 118 -7.09 12.54 -3.07
N ALA A 119 -7.23 11.22 -3.08
CA ALA A 119 -7.78 10.47 -4.21
C ALA A 119 -9.30 10.67 -4.31
N THR A 120 -9.88 10.42 -5.47
CA THR A 120 -11.34 10.43 -5.68
C THR A 120 -11.91 9.03 -5.87
N SER A 121 -11.05 8.03 -6.05
CA SER A 121 -11.38 6.60 -6.07
C SER A 121 -10.10 5.76 -6.06
N TYR A 122 -10.24 4.44 -5.95
CA TYR A 122 -9.17 3.50 -6.30
C TYR A 122 -8.97 3.41 -7.82
N ALA A 123 -7.85 2.85 -8.27
CA ALA A 123 -7.54 2.72 -9.69
C ALA A 123 -8.53 1.81 -10.42
N ASN A 124 -8.91 2.19 -11.64
CA ASN A 124 -9.68 1.33 -12.53
C ASN A 124 -8.73 0.34 -13.25
N SER A 125 -8.18 -0.59 -12.49
CA SER A 125 -7.26 -1.63 -12.96
C SER A 125 -7.80 -3.01 -12.61
N GLY A 126 -7.18 -4.06 -13.15
CA GLY A 126 -7.60 -5.43 -12.88
C GLY A 126 -7.47 -5.85 -11.42
N TRP A 127 -6.51 -5.30 -10.68
CA TRP A 127 -6.24 -5.67 -9.28
C TRP A 127 -5.67 -4.50 -8.48
N PRO A 128 -6.47 -3.45 -8.15
CA PRO A 128 -5.97 -2.24 -7.50
C PRO A 128 -5.69 -2.37 -6.01
N MET A 129 -6.18 -3.44 -5.35
CA MET A 129 -6.05 -3.66 -3.91
C MET A 129 -6.21 -5.14 -3.54
N LYS A 130 -5.99 -5.48 -2.28
CA LYS A 130 -6.20 -6.83 -1.76
C LYS A 130 -7.63 -7.31 -2.04
N GLY A 131 -7.75 -8.48 -2.67
CA GLY A 131 -9.04 -9.05 -3.05
C GLY A 131 -9.73 -8.33 -4.20
N GLN A 132 -8.99 -7.53 -4.97
CA GLN A 132 -9.36 -6.85 -6.21
C GLN A 132 -10.30 -5.64 -6.03
N ASN A 133 -11.21 -5.67 -5.10
CA ASN A 133 -12.20 -4.60 -4.85
C ASN A 133 -12.43 -4.41 -3.34
N PRO A 134 -13.16 -3.35 -2.93
CA PRO A 134 -13.45 -3.09 -1.52
C PRO A 134 -14.17 -4.25 -0.81
N GLN A 135 -14.96 -5.05 -1.53
CA GLN A 135 -15.66 -6.22 -1.02
C GLN A 135 -14.75 -7.45 -0.91
N ARG A 136 -13.51 -7.38 -1.44
CA ARG A 136 -12.49 -8.45 -1.43
C ARG A 136 -13.00 -9.76 -2.03
N THR A 137 -13.77 -9.69 -3.11
CA THR A 137 -14.35 -10.87 -3.77
C THR A 137 -13.33 -11.70 -4.54
N GLY A 138 -12.20 -11.13 -4.91
CA GLY A 138 -11.18 -11.77 -5.74
C GLY A 138 -11.65 -12.07 -7.16
N LEU A 139 -12.74 -11.46 -7.60
CA LEU A 139 -13.31 -11.65 -8.93
C LEU A 139 -12.98 -10.45 -9.82
N GLN A 140 -12.32 -10.70 -10.94
CA GLN A 140 -12.25 -9.75 -12.04
C GLN A 140 -13.63 -9.66 -12.71
N LYS A 141 -14.08 -8.45 -12.86
CA LYS A 141 -15.26 -8.18 -13.71
C LYS A 141 -14.86 -8.05 -15.17
#